data_57d6baf4b3a4b923ac137fb4adaafa93
#
_entry.id   57d6baf4b3a4b923ac137fb4adaafa93
#
_cell.length_a   1.000
_cell.length_b   1.000
_cell.length_c   1.000
_cell.angle_alpha   90.00
_cell.angle_beta   90.00
_cell.angle_gamma   90.00
#
_symmetry.space_group_name_H-M   'P 1'
#
loop_
_entity.id
_entity.type
_entity.pdbx_description
1 polymer ?
#
loop_
_entity_poly.entity_id
_entity_poly.type
_entity_poly.pdbx_seq_one_letter_code
_entity_poly.pdbx_strand_id
1 'polypeptide(L)'
;MAFYKGTSLSQDGRFKNKDKKLISQMIFPPEYETQVYKNKINISLIKSWIDKRLNDILNFEDECISNYIINLIEESEEIIDPKKIHYAMTGFLDSQTYDFMKDLWKLLVSAQNAKDGIPRELTEEKKKEIIDKNNKQQVKIKFLDELLKKEGDYEERKDRMKDRKERYKSRSRSRSKSGSFRKSKHHQHQSHHRRDHYRGSKRKAKYSSEEEYSEKK
;
A
#
# COMPACT_ATOMS: atom_id res chain seq x y z
N MET A 1 -60.02 10.07 -29.78
CA MET A 1 -58.54 10.12 -29.66
C MET A 1 -58.07 8.77 -29.21
N ALA A 2 -57.32 8.03 -30.03
CA ALA A 2 -56.76 6.72 -29.70
C ALA A 2 -55.47 6.96 -28.88
N PHE A 3 -55.46 6.65 -27.61
CA PHE A 3 -54.26 6.66 -26.81
C PHE A 3 -53.39 5.47 -27.16
N TYR A 4 -52.25 5.73 -27.81
CA TYR A 4 -51.26 4.73 -28.11
C TYR A 4 -50.56 4.33 -26.79
N LYS A 5 -50.98 3.22 -26.17
CA LYS A 5 -50.27 2.60 -25.05
C LYS A 5 -49.11 1.81 -25.64
N GLY A 6 -47.93 2.38 -25.61
CA GLY A 6 -46.72 1.62 -25.91
C GLY A 6 -46.57 0.44 -24.93
N THR A 7 -46.26 -0.73 -25.44
CA THR A 7 -45.89 -1.88 -24.59
C THR A 7 -44.55 -1.61 -23.90
N SER A 8 -44.48 -1.91 -22.60
CA SER A 8 -43.21 -1.82 -21.86
C SER A 8 -42.19 -2.81 -22.46
N LEU A 9 -40.92 -2.46 -22.41
CA LEU A 9 -39.80 -3.32 -22.85
C LEU A 9 -39.88 -4.73 -22.26
N SER A 10 -40.37 -4.89 -21.03
CA SER A 10 -40.56 -6.17 -20.35
C SER A 10 -41.69 -7.02 -20.94
N GLN A 11 -42.65 -6.40 -21.62
CA GLN A 11 -43.80 -7.06 -22.26
C GLN A 11 -43.58 -7.34 -23.75
N ASP A 12 -42.54 -6.74 -24.37
CA ASP A 12 -42.21 -7.00 -25.76
C ASP A 12 -41.41 -8.30 -25.90
N GLY A 13 -42.09 -9.36 -26.32
CA GLY A 13 -41.50 -10.69 -26.56
C GLY A 13 -40.35 -10.73 -27.56
N ARG A 14 -40.21 -9.69 -28.40
CA ARG A 14 -39.12 -9.59 -29.36
C ARG A 14 -37.75 -9.40 -28.67
N PHE A 15 -37.69 -8.63 -27.58
CA PHE A 15 -36.46 -8.37 -26.85
C PHE A 15 -36.08 -9.55 -25.94
N LYS A 16 -37.02 -10.16 -25.25
CA LYS A 16 -36.80 -11.38 -24.43
C LYS A 16 -36.21 -12.53 -25.26
N ASN A 17 -36.66 -12.70 -26.47
CA ASN A 17 -36.15 -13.75 -27.37
C ASN A 17 -34.74 -13.45 -27.91
N LYS A 18 -34.38 -12.16 -28.06
CA LYS A 18 -33.02 -11.77 -28.45
C LYS A 18 -31.99 -12.07 -27.40
N ASP A 19 -32.26 -11.68 -26.17
CA ASP A 19 -31.33 -11.91 -25.05
C ASP A 19 -31.11 -13.40 -24.82
N LYS A 20 -32.18 -14.20 -24.81
CA LYS A 20 -32.05 -15.64 -24.67
C LYS A 20 -31.27 -16.27 -25.84
N LYS A 21 -31.44 -15.77 -27.06
CA LYS A 21 -30.70 -16.25 -28.21
C LYS A 21 -29.22 -15.88 -28.14
N LEU A 22 -28.91 -14.67 -27.72
CA LEU A 22 -27.53 -14.23 -27.51
C LEU A 22 -26.84 -15.04 -26.41
N ILE A 23 -27.51 -15.19 -25.25
CA ILE A 23 -27.01 -16.03 -24.14
C ILE A 23 -26.75 -17.47 -24.61
N SER A 24 -27.59 -18.05 -25.47
CA SER A 24 -27.39 -19.41 -25.95
C SER A 24 -26.18 -19.57 -26.91
N GLN A 25 -25.71 -18.48 -27.49
CA GLN A 25 -24.55 -18.46 -28.42
C GLN A 25 -23.23 -18.14 -27.71
N MET A 26 -23.29 -17.68 -26.45
CA MET A 26 -22.09 -17.33 -25.69
C MET A 26 -21.40 -18.57 -25.11
N ILE A 27 -20.07 -18.48 -25.01
CA ILE A 27 -19.24 -19.50 -24.38
C ILE A 27 -19.10 -19.10 -22.91
N PHE A 28 -19.47 -20.01 -22.01
CA PHE A 28 -19.42 -19.78 -20.57
C PHE A 28 -18.33 -20.62 -19.92
N PRO A 29 -17.74 -20.11 -18.82
CA PRO A 29 -16.83 -20.89 -17.98
C PRO A 29 -17.49 -22.14 -17.40
N PRO A 30 -16.77 -23.28 -17.31
CA PRO A 30 -17.32 -24.51 -16.73
C PRO A 30 -17.68 -24.36 -15.23
N GLU A 31 -17.12 -23.38 -14.56
CA GLU A 31 -17.41 -23.08 -13.14
C GLU A 31 -18.89 -22.73 -12.90
N TYR A 32 -19.64 -22.33 -13.95
CA TYR A 32 -21.07 -22.00 -13.83
C TYR A 32 -21.99 -23.21 -13.60
N GLU A 33 -21.48 -24.41 -13.69
CA GLU A 33 -22.21 -25.64 -13.34
C GLU A 33 -22.53 -25.70 -11.84
N THR A 34 -21.67 -25.05 -11.03
CA THR A 34 -21.87 -25.01 -9.58
C THR A 34 -22.90 -23.94 -9.24
N GLN A 35 -24.01 -24.36 -8.63
CA GLN A 35 -25.03 -23.42 -8.17
C GLN A 35 -24.56 -22.64 -6.93
N VAL A 36 -24.86 -21.36 -6.92
CA VAL A 36 -24.53 -20.44 -5.82
C VAL A 36 -25.81 -19.84 -5.22
N TYR A 37 -25.95 -20.01 -3.89
CA TYR A 37 -27.11 -19.51 -3.15
C TYR A 37 -26.81 -18.16 -2.51
N LYS A 38 -27.64 -17.16 -2.80
CA LYS A 38 -27.49 -15.79 -2.29
C LYS A 38 -27.39 -15.71 -0.75
N ASN A 39 -28.22 -16.51 -0.06
CA ASN A 39 -28.31 -16.49 1.40
C ASN A 39 -27.05 -16.96 2.13
N LYS A 40 -26.13 -17.64 1.42
CA LYS A 40 -24.86 -18.16 1.98
C LYS A 40 -23.67 -17.25 1.78
N ILE A 41 -23.88 -16.06 1.23
CA ILE A 41 -22.81 -15.17 0.78
C ILE A 41 -22.88 -13.85 1.50
N ASN A 42 -21.73 -13.31 1.92
CA ASN A 42 -21.64 -11.95 2.44
C ASN A 42 -21.41 -10.95 1.28
N ILE A 43 -22.49 -10.36 0.79
CA ILE A 43 -22.49 -9.47 -0.39
C ILE A 43 -21.60 -8.24 -0.17
N SER A 44 -21.56 -7.67 1.04
CA SER A 44 -20.77 -6.47 1.34
C SER A 44 -19.27 -6.67 1.14
N LEU A 45 -18.77 -7.87 1.50
CA LEU A 45 -17.35 -8.19 1.30
C LEU A 45 -17.03 -8.48 -0.16
N ILE A 46 -17.95 -9.11 -0.87
CA ILE A 46 -17.81 -9.37 -2.31
C ILE A 46 -17.82 -8.06 -3.10
N LYS A 47 -18.63 -7.07 -2.71
CA LYS A 47 -18.62 -5.75 -3.32
C LYS A 47 -17.22 -5.13 -3.29
N SER A 48 -16.55 -5.14 -2.14
CA SER A 48 -15.19 -4.60 -2.03
C SER A 48 -14.17 -5.29 -2.94
N TRP A 49 -14.35 -6.58 -3.21
CA TRP A 49 -13.52 -7.31 -4.16
C TRP A 49 -13.85 -6.94 -5.61
N ILE A 50 -15.14 -6.82 -5.92
CA ILE A 50 -15.61 -6.40 -7.26
C ILE A 50 -15.04 -5.02 -7.59
N ASP A 51 -15.13 -4.05 -6.66
CA ASP A 51 -14.59 -2.70 -6.84
C ASP A 51 -13.10 -2.74 -7.18
N LYS A 52 -12.30 -3.48 -6.39
CA LYS A 52 -10.86 -3.64 -6.66
C LYS A 52 -10.60 -4.25 -8.04
N ARG A 53 -11.31 -5.34 -8.36
CA ARG A 53 -11.07 -6.07 -9.60
C ARG A 53 -11.47 -5.26 -10.83
N LEU A 54 -12.57 -4.50 -10.75
CA LEU A 54 -12.99 -3.59 -11.81
C LEU A 54 -11.98 -2.46 -12.00
N ASN A 55 -11.46 -1.89 -10.91
CA ASN A 55 -10.42 -0.86 -10.99
C ASN A 55 -9.15 -1.38 -11.69
N ASP A 56 -8.74 -2.61 -11.39
CA ASP A 56 -7.58 -3.24 -12.04
C ASP A 56 -7.80 -3.46 -13.54
N ILE A 57 -9.04 -3.75 -13.95
CA ILE A 57 -9.41 -4.01 -15.34
C ILE A 57 -9.60 -2.71 -16.12
N LEU A 58 -10.38 -1.78 -15.55
CA LEU A 58 -10.77 -0.54 -16.23
C LEU A 58 -9.73 0.57 -16.08
N ASN A 59 -8.83 0.47 -15.09
CA ASN A 59 -7.87 1.51 -14.68
C ASN A 59 -8.53 2.82 -14.20
N PHE A 60 -9.79 2.77 -13.80
CA PHE A 60 -10.52 3.86 -13.16
C PHE A 60 -11.59 3.31 -12.22
N GLU A 61 -11.97 4.12 -11.22
CA GLU A 61 -13.00 3.75 -10.26
C GLU A 61 -14.40 4.01 -10.85
N ASP A 62 -15.21 2.97 -10.97
CA ASP A 62 -16.61 3.06 -11.40
C ASP A 62 -17.53 2.29 -10.44
N GLU A 63 -18.14 3.02 -9.53
CA GLU A 63 -19.09 2.44 -8.59
C GLU A 63 -20.42 2.03 -9.26
N CYS A 64 -20.75 2.56 -10.42
CA CYS A 64 -22.00 2.25 -11.11
C CYS A 64 -22.00 0.81 -11.59
N ILE A 65 -20.88 0.34 -12.16
CA ILE A 65 -20.75 -1.03 -12.66
C ILE A 65 -20.76 -2.02 -11.50
N SER A 66 -20.03 -1.74 -10.42
CA SER A 66 -20.02 -2.62 -9.25
C SER A 66 -21.40 -2.70 -8.58
N ASN A 67 -22.08 -1.57 -8.40
CA ASN A 67 -23.46 -1.56 -7.88
C ASN A 67 -24.42 -2.31 -8.81
N TYR A 68 -24.23 -2.21 -10.13
CA TYR A 68 -25.05 -2.94 -11.09
C TYR A 68 -24.88 -4.46 -10.95
N ILE A 69 -23.66 -4.95 -10.78
CA ILE A 69 -23.39 -6.38 -10.51
C ILE A 69 -24.08 -6.81 -9.22
N ILE A 70 -23.95 -6.03 -8.16
CA ILE A 70 -24.58 -6.32 -6.87
C ILE A 70 -26.10 -6.39 -7.00
N ASN A 71 -26.71 -5.43 -7.69
CA ASN A 71 -28.14 -5.42 -7.94
C ASN A 71 -28.60 -6.68 -8.70
N LEU A 72 -27.85 -7.14 -9.72
CA LEU A 72 -28.16 -8.38 -10.43
C LEU A 72 -28.07 -9.62 -9.53
N ILE A 73 -27.16 -9.63 -8.56
CA ILE A 73 -27.05 -10.69 -7.55
C ILE A 73 -28.23 -10.62 -6.58
N GLU A 74 -28.61 -9.42 -6.15
CA GLU A 74 -29.73 -9.19 -5.22
C GLU A 74 -31.10 -9.43 -5.84
N GLU A 75 -31.29 -9.14 -7.13
CA GLU A 75 -32.49 -9.44 -7.88
C GLU A 75 -32.75 -10.93 -8.07
N SER A 76 -31.69 -11.75 -7.95
CA SER A 76 -31.85 -13.21 -8.01
C SER A 76 -32.68 -13.71 -6.83
N GLU A 77 -33.60 -14.65 -7.05
CA GLU A 77 -34.44 -15.19 -5.97
C GLU A 77 -33.61 -15.91 -4.90
N GLU A 78 -33.27 -17.16 -5.11
CA GLU A 78 -32.42 -17.97 -4.22
C GLU A 78 -31.08 -18.30 -4.87
N ILE A 79 -31.12 -18.65 -6.15
CA ILE A 79 -29.97 -19.11 -6.93
C ILE A 79 -29.54 -17.97 -7.87
N ILE A 80 -28.28 -17.64 -7.82
CA ILE A 80 -27.69 -16.61 -8.67
C ILE A 80 -27.51 -17.18 -10.07
N ASP A 81 -28.01 -16.47 -11.10
CA ASP A 81 -27.83 -16.85 -12.51
C ASP A 81 -26.56 -16.24 -13.10
N PRO A 82 -25.47 -17.03 -13.27
CA PRO A 82 -24.20 -16.54 -13.80
C PRO A 82 -24.31 -16.06 -15.24
N LYS A 83 -25.19 -16.66 -16.04
CA LYS A 83 -25.31 -16.34 -17.47
C LYS A 83 -25.91 -14.96 -17.67
N LYS A 84 -26.87 -14.58 -16.83
CA LYS A 84 -27.43 -13.21 -16.84
C LYS A 84 -26.37 -12.16 -16.53
N ILE A 85 -25.58 -12.38 -15.47
CA ILE A 85 -24.53 -11.45 -15.05
C ILE A 85 -23.46 -11.37 -16.13
N HIS A 86 -23.02 -12.50 -16.67
CA HIS A 86 -22.03 -12.54 -17.74
C HIS A 86 -22.49 -11.75 -18.98
N TYR A 87 -23.73 -11.98 -19.44
CA TYR A 87 -24.30 -11.24 -20.55
C TYR A 87 -24.36 -9.74 -20.29
N ALA A 88 -24.81 -9.34 -19.11
CA ALA A 88 -24.84 -7.94 -18.71
C ALA A 88 -23.44 -7.29 -18.70
N MET A 89 -22.43 -8.03 -18.21
CA MET A 89 -21.06 -7.52 -18.13
C MET A 89 -20.33 -7.46 -19.46
N THR A 90 -20.76 -8.23 -20.48
CA THR A 90 -20.15 -8.20 -21.81
C THR A 90 -20.18 -6.80 -22.44
N GLY A 91 -21.19 -6.00 -22.11
CA GLY A 91 -21.28 -4.61 -22.58
C GLY A 91 -20.30 -3.64 -21.94
N PHE A 92 -19.72 -3.97 -20.79
CA PHE A 92 -18.82 -3.11 -20.03
C PHE A 92 -17.36 -3.57 -20.10
N LEU A 93 -17.12 -4.88 -20.06
CA LEU A 93 -15.78 -5.47 -19.95
C LEU A 93 -15.28 -6.11 -21.24
N ASP A 94 -16.15 -6.26 -22.25
CA ASP A 94 -15.86 -6.85 -23.54
C ASP A 94 -15.05 -8.16 -23.42
N SER A 95 -13.85 -8.20 -23.96
CA SER A 95 -12.98 -9.39 -23.94
C SER A 95 -12.57 -9.88 -22.55
N GLN A 96 -12.54 -9.01 -21.55
CA GLN A 96 -12.15 -9.34 -20.19
C GLN A 96 -13.29 -9.89 -19.32
N THR A 97 -14.52 -9.89 -19.85
CA THR A 97 -15.70 -10.40 -19.16
C THR A 97 -15.52 -11.86 -18.73
N TYR A 98 -14.95 -12.68 -19.59
CA TYR A 98 -14.77 -14.10 -19.33
C TYR A 98 -13.90 -14.34 -18.08
N ASP A 99 -12.73 -13.69 -18.02
CA ASP A 99 -11.79 -13.85 -16.93
C ASP A 99 -12.33 -13.25 -15.62
N PHE A 100 -12.94 -12.06 -15.69
CA PHE A 100 -13.59 -11.44 -14.56
C PHE A 100 -14.69 -12.34 -13.96
N MET A 101 -15.57 -12.83 -14.79
CA MET A 101 -16.69 -13.67 -14.35
C MET A 101 -16.26 -15.04 -13.83
N LYS A 102 -15.19 -15.58 -14.39
CA LYS A 102 -14.56 -16.82 -13.88
C LYS A 102 -14.01 -16.63 -12.46
N ASP A 103 -13.28 -15.52 -12.23
CA ASP A 103 -12.73 -15.19 -10.93
C ASP A 103 -13.85 -14.89 -9.92
N LEU A 104 -14.86 -14.10 -10.33
CA LEU A 104 -16.02 -13.81 -9.49
C LEU A 104 -16.75 -15.10 -9.08
N TRP A 105 -16.98 -16.01 -10.03
CA TRP A 105 -17.71 -17.24 -9.74
C TRP A 105 -16.97 -18.16 -8.79
N LYS A 106 -15.65 -18.29 -8.94
CA LYS A 106 -14.79 -19.02 -7.98
C LYS A 106 -14.89 -18.42 -6.58
N LEU A 107 -14.85 -17.09 -6.50
CA LEU A 107 -14.97 -16.39 -5.23
C LEU A 107 -16.33 -16.66 -4.56
N LEU A 108 -17.43 -16.61 -5.31
CA LEU A 108 -18.77 -16.88 -4.81
C LEU A 108 -18.94 -18.31 -4.31
N VAL A 109 -18.40 -19.29 -5.04
CA VAL A 109 -18.39 -20.71 -4.62
C VAL A 109 -17.54 -20.90 -3.37
N SER A 110 -16.38 -20.23 -3.27
CA SER A 110 -15.53 -20.26 -2.07
C SER A 110 -16.25 -19.67 -0.85
N ALA A 111 -16.97 -18.55 -1.05
CA ALA A 111 -17.80 -17.92 -0.03
C ALA A 111 -18.91 -18.84 0.48
N GLN A 112 -19.62 -19.49 -0.42
CA GLN A 112 -20.69 -20.43 -0.09
C GLN A 112 -20.21 -21.62 0.73
N ASN A 113 -19.00 -22.12 0.47
CA ASN A 113 -18.41 -23.26 1.17
C ASN A 113 -17.81 -22.86 2.54
N ALA A 114 -17.65 -21.57 2.80
CA ALA A 114 -17.18 -21.06 4.08
C ALA A 114 -18.34 -20.94 5.09
N LYS A 115 -18.05 -21.18 6.38
CA LYS A 115 -19.07 -21.11 7.45
C LYS A 115 -19.66 -19.71 7.62
N ASP A 116 -18.86 -18.69 7.37
CA ASP A 116 -19.22 -17.29 7.60
C ASP A 116 -19.65 -16.57 6.30
N GLY A 117 -19.78 -17.28 5.19
CA GLY A 117 -20.04 -16.69 3.88
C GLY A 117 -18.93 -15.77 3.35
N ILE A 118 -17.71 -15.94 3.89
CA ILE A 118 -16.54 -15.11 3.53
C ILE A 118 -15.56 -15.96 2.74
N PRO A 119 -15.19 -15.56 1.52
CA PRO A 119 -14.21 -16.30 0.73
C PRO A 119 -12.86 -16.39 1.45
N ARG A 120 -12.21 -17.56 1.36
CA ARG A 120 -10.89 -17.78 1.98
C ARG A 120 -9.82 -16.85 1.40
N GLU A 121 -9.90 -16.58 0.12
CA GLU A 121 -8.99 -15.69 -0.61
C GLU A 121 -8.98 -14.29 0.04
N LEU A 122 -10.14 -13.73 0.34
CA LEU A 122 -10.24 -12.42 0.99
C LEU A 122 -9.72 -12.42 2.44
N THR A 123 -9.93 -13.53 3.16
CA THR A 123 -9.39 -13.64 4.52
C THR A 123 -7.87 -13.73 4.53
N GLU A 124 -7.28 -14.41 3.55
CA GLU A 124 -5.82 -14.52 3.41
C GLU A 124 -5.19 -13.21 2.96
N GLU A 125 -5.81 -12.49 2.01
CA GLU A 125 -5.36 -11.16 1.61
C GLU A 125 -5.37 -10.18 2.78
N LYS A 126 -6.47 -10.12 3.52
CA LYS A 126 -6.56 -9.26 4.72
C LYS A 126 -5.56 -9.64 5.80
N LYS A 127 -5.30 -10.93 6.01
CA LYS A 127 -4.25 -11.36 6.95
C LYS A 127 -2.87 -10.90 6.50
N LYS A 128 -2.54 -11.03 5.22
CA LYS A 128 -1.29 -10.52 4.66
C LYS A 128 -1.17 -9.01 4.83
N GLU A 129 -2.22 -8.26 4.48
CA GLU A 129 -2.24 -6.80 4.67
C GLU A 129 -2.00 -6.38 6.12
N ILE A 130 -2.61 -7.07 7.09
CA ILE A 130 -2.42 -6.81 8.53
C ILE A 130 -0.98 -7.11 8.95
N ILE A 131 -0.42 -8.23 8.50
CA ILE A 131 0.96 -8.61 8.80
C ILE A 131 1.93 -7.58 8.23
N ASP A 132 1.73 -7.15 6.99
CA ASP A 132 2.57 -6.15 6.34
C ASP A 132 2.47 -4.78 7.02
N LYS A 133 1.26 -4.37 7.42
CA LYS A 133 1.05 -3.13 8.19
C LYS A 133 1.76 -3.21 9.55
N ASN A 134 1.64 -4.33 10.24
CA ASN A 134 2.31 -4.54 11.53
C ASN A 134 3.83 -4.53 11.39
N ASN A 135 4.36 -5.21 10.36
CA ASN A 135 5.79 -5.21 10.05
C ASN A 135 6.31 -3.80 9.75
N LYS A 136 5.60 -3.03 8.92
CA LYS A 136 5.94 -1.63 8.63
C LYS A 136 5.93 -0.76 9.89
N GLN A 137 4.95 -0.95 10.77
CA GLN A 137 4.89 -0.22 12.05
C GLN A 137 6.05 -0.61 12.97
N GLN A 138 6.38 -1.89 13.09
CA GLN A 138 7.51 -2.34 13.90
C GLN A 138 8.86 -1.79 13.41
N VAL A 139 9.05 -1.77 12.09
CA VAL A 139 10.26 -1.15 11.50
C VAL A 139 10.32 0.33 11.83
N LYS A 140 9.19 1.05 11.75
CA LYS A 140 9.12 2.47 12.10
C LYS A 140 9.42 2.72 13.58
N ILE A 141 8.90 1.88 14.48
CA ILE A 141 9.17 1.96 15.92
C ILE A 141 10.66 1.73 16.20
N LYS A 142 11.25 0.66 15.64
CA LYS A 142 12.69 0.40 15.78
C LYS A 142 13.56 1.55 15.30
N PHE A 143 13.21 2.15 14.18
CA PHE A 143 13.92 3.32 13.66
C PHE A 143 13.83 4.53 14.59
N LEU A 144 12.65 4.80 15.16
CA LEU A 144 12.46 5.87 16.12
C LEU A 144 13.24 5.61 17.43
N ASP A 145 13.25 4.38 17.93
CA ASP A 145 14.02 3.99 19.12
C ASP A 145 15.53 4.17 18.89
N GLU A 146 16.01 3.87 17.69
CA GLU A 146 17.41 4.07 17.33
C GLU A 146 17.79 5.57 17.26
N LEU A 147 16.88 6.40 16.74
CA LEU A 147 17.07 7.86 16.74
C LEU A 147 17.11 8.43 18.16
N LEU A 148 16.18 8.02 19.02
CA LEU A 148 16.12 8.46 20.43
C LEU A 148 17.39 8.05 21.19
N LYS A 149 17.92 6.85 20.94
CA LYS A 149 19.21 6.43 21.52
C LYS A 149 20.35 7.33 21.07
N LYS A 150 20.41 7.67 19.78
CA LYS A 150 21.44 8.57 19.25
C LYS A 150 21.36 9.98 19.87
N GLU A 151 20.16 10.49 20.06
CA GLU A 151 19.96 11.78 20.75
C GLU A 151 20.38 11.72 22.23
N GLY A 152 20.03 10.64 22.94
CA GLY A 152 20.46 10.42 24.33
C GLY A 152 21.98 10.36 24.47
N ASP A 153 22.66 9.61 23.59
CA ASP A 153 24.12 9.55 23.55
C ASP A 153 24.77 10.92 23.24
N TYR A 154 24.13 11.72 22.42
CA TYR A 154 24.60 13.08 22.10
C TYR A 154 24.51 14.02 23.30
N GLU A 155 23.40 14.02 24.03
CA GLU A 155 23.24 14.85 25.23
C GLU A 155 24.20 14.40 26.35
N GLU A 156 24.41 13.11 26.55
CA GLU A 156 25.38 12.59 27.53
C GLU A 156 26.82 13.02 27.21
N ARG A 157 27.18 12.97 25.91
CA ARG A 157 28.50 13.48 25.45
C ARG A 157 28.67 14.95 25.65
N LYS A 158 27.60 15.73 25.43
CA LYS A 158 27.59 17.19 25.65
C LYS A 158 27.76 17.55 27.13
N ASP A 159 27.13 16.84 28.03
CA ASP A 159 27.27 17.05 29.44
C ASP A 159 28.66 16.64 29.97
N ARG A 160 29.19 15.51 29.52
CA ARG A 160 30.59 15.13 29.80
C ARG A 160 31.59 16.17 29.33
N MET A 161 31.33 16.83 28.19
CA MET A 161 32.18 17.91 27.71
C MET A 161 32.07 19.19 28.54
N LYS A 162 30.87 19.52 29.06
CA LYS A 162 30.69 20.65 29.99
C LYS A 162 31.47 20.42 31.30
N ASP A 163 31.32 19.25 31.90
CA ASP A 163 32.02 18.89 33.13
C ASP A 163 33.55 18.94 32.95
N ARG A 164 34.04 18.46 31.83
CA ARG A 164 35.47 18.53 31.50
C ARG A 164 35.95 19.97 31.39
N LYS A 165 35.14 20.84 30.79
CA LYS A 165 35.48 22.28 30.60
C LYS A 165 35.48 23.01 31.97
N GLU A 166 34.58 22.68 32.88
CA GLU A 166 34.55 23.23 34.22
C GLU A 166 35.76 22.77 35.06
N ARG A 167 36.13 21.49 34.98
CA ARG A 167 37.34 20.99 35.66
C ARG A 167 38.63 21.67 35.15
N TYR A 168 38.72 22.01 33.86
CA TYR A 168 39.85 22.78 33.36
C TYR A 168 39.85 24.22 33.88
N LYS A 169 38.67 24.87 33.97
CA LYS A 169 38.57 26.23 34.53
C LYS A 169 38.91 26.26 36.02
N SER A 170 38.53 25.28 36.79
CA SER A 170 38.87 25.21 38.25
C SER A 170 40.36 24.98 38.49
N ARG A 171 41.01 24.13 37.66
CA ARG A 171 42.49 23.92 37.70
C ARG A 171 43.27 25.14 37.29
N SER A 172 42.83 25.92 36.32
CA SER A 172 43.53 27.15 35.92
C SER A 172 43.42 28.24 37.00
N ARG A 173 42.30 28.31 37.73
CA ARG A 173 42.11 29.26 38.85
C ARG A 173 42.92 28.91 40.09
N SER A 174 43.17 27.63 40.36
CA SER A 174 44.03 27.20 41.48
C SER A 174 45.54 27.43 41.19
N ARG A 175 45.94 27.41 39.92
CA ARG A 175 47.34 27.66 39.53
C ARG A 175 47.73 29.15 39.61
N SER A 176 46.78 30.08 39.44
CA SER A 176 47.03 31.51 39.50
C SER A 176 47.12 32.06 40.92
N LYS A 177 46.75 31.28 41.97
CA LYS A 177 46.85 31.67 43.40
C LYS A 177 48.15 31.26 44.07
N SER A 178 48.98 30.40 43.46
CA SER A 178 50.24 29.93 44.06
C SER A 178 51.50 30.49 43.45
N GLY A 179 51.39 31.55 42.62
CA GLY A 179 52.48 32.16 41.90
C GLY A 179 52.93 33.49 42.44
N SER A 180 53.22 33.55 43.73
CA SER A 180 54.00 34.69 44.29
C SER A 180 55.31 34.16 44.85
N PHE A 181 56.40 34.73 44.38
CA PHE A 181 57.76 34.58 44.85
C PHE A 181 58.57 33.39 44.33
N ARG A 182 59.32 33.63 43.23
CA ARG A 182 60.79 33.45 43.21
C ARG A 182 61.38 34.00 41.91
N LYS A 183 62.12 35.11 42.02
CA LYS A 183 63.12 35.56 41.02
C LYS A 183 64.30 34.60 41.06
N SER A 184 64.70 34.02 39.92
CA SER A 184 66.08 33.67 39.65
C SER A 184 66.34 33.41 38.17
N LYS A 185 67.13 34.30 37.57
CA LYS A 185 68.24 34.09 36.61
C LYS A 185 68.09 33.11 35.47
N HIS A 186 68.00 33.72 34.31
CA HIS A 186 68.85 33.55 33.12
C HIS A 186 69.32 32.14 32.77
N HIS A 187 68.71 31.57 31.70
CA HIS A 187 69.43 30.73 30.72
C HIS A 187 68.73 30.83 29.37
N GLN A 188 69.49 31.36 28.40
CA GLN A 188 69.17 31.30 26.97
C GLN A 188 69.31 29.85 26.49
N HIS A 189 68.24 29.33 25.92
CA HIS A 189 68.33 28.19 25.02
C HIS A 189 67.50 28.42 23.78
N GLN A 190 68.16 28.45 22.69
CA GLN A 190 67.64 28.45 21.31
C GLN A 190 66.75 27.22 21.13
N SER A 191 65.52 27.39 20.69
CA SER A 191 64.67 26.30 20.24
C SER A 191 64.37 26.46 18.76
N HIS A 192 64.79 25.45 18.04
CA HIS A 192 64.52 25.25 16.62
C HIS A 192 63.07 25.15 16.30
N HIS A 193 62.62 25.96 15.35
CA HIS A 193 61.33 25.82 14.68
C HIS A 193 61.21 24.49 13.96
N ARG A 194 60.29 23.63 14.36
CA ARG A 194 59.70 22.60 13.50
C ARG A 194 58.30 23.04 13.14
N ARG A 195 58.11 23.41 11.89
CA ARG A 195 56.82 23.62 11.24
C ARG A 195 56.28 22.25 10.83
N ASP A 196 55.28 21.75 11.50
CA ASP A 196 54.51 20.61 11.03
C ASP A 196 53.38 21.10 10.12
N HIS A 197 53.53 20.73 8.86
CA HIS A 197 52.53 20.91 7.82
C HIS A 197 51.31 20.05 8.10
N TYR A 198 50.20 20.67 8.50
CA TYR A 198 48.89 19.99 8.51
C TYR A 198 48.26 20.07 7.10
N ARG A 199 48.42 18.96 6.37
CA ARG A 199 47.85 18.80 5.03
C ARG A 199 46.37 18.37 5.17
N GLY A 200 45.46 19.33 5.01
CA GLY A 200 44.02 19.07 4.98
C GLY A 200 43.60 18.29 3.74
N SER A 201 43.15 17.06 3.94
CA SER A 201 42.56 16.25 2.90
C SER A 201 41.08 16.61 2.76
N LYS A 202 40.73 17.43 1.76
CA LYS A 202 39.38 17.67 1.31
C LYS A 202 38.91 16.47 0.49
N ARG A 203 38.08 15.58 1.06
CA ARG A 203 37.33 14.61 0.29
C ARG A 203 36.13 15.32 -0.33
N LYS A 204 36.17 15.52 -1.64
CA LYS A 204 35.03 15.91 -2.48
C LYS A 204 34.06 14.72 -2.57
N ALA A 205 32.86 14.89 -2.07
CA ALA A 205 31.75 14.00 -2.40
C ALA A 205 31.32 14.27 -3.85
N LYS A 206 31.44 13.26 -4.68
CA LYS A 206 31.02 13.28 -6.08
C LYS A 206 29.56 12.79 -6.12
N TYR A 207 28.64 13.72 -6.30
CA TYR A 207 27.28 13.40 -6.72
C TYR A 207 27.32 13.11 -8.22
N SER A 208 27.02 11.90 -8.60
CA SER A 208 26.69 11.55 -9.97
C SER A 208 25.19 11.32 -10.06
N SER A 209 24.50 12.31 -10.61
CA SER A 209 23.18 12.17 -11.19
C SER A 209 23.37 11.64 -12.60
N GLU A 210 22.89 10.45 -12.87
CA GLU A 210 22.68 9.96 -14.23
C GLU A 210 21.18 9.70 -14.39
N GLU A 211 20.52 10.70 -15.01
CA GLU A 211 19.25 10.53 -15.71
C GLU A 211 19.59 9.91 -17.08
N GLU A 212 19.10 8.73 -17.34
CA GLU A 212 19.11 8.15 -18.68
C GLU A 212 17.67 8.02 -19.19
N TYR A 213 17.26 9.05 -19.96
CA TYR A 213 16.15 8.98 -20.89
C TYR A 213 16.58 8.08 -22.07
N SER A 214 15.86 7.02 -22.34
CA SER A 214 15.90 6.39 -23.65
C SER A 214 14.49 6.25 -24.21
N GLU A 215 14.12 7.24 -25.03
CA GLU A 215 13.22 7.05 -26.15
C GLU A 215 13.80 6.01 -27.12
N LYS A 216 12.98 5.03 -27.52
CA LYS A 216 12.96 4.55 -28.93
C LYS A 216 11.80 3.62 -29.21
N LYS A 217 10.96 4.11 -30.13
CA LYS A 217 10.19 3.42 -31.19
C LYS A 217 9.11 2.44 -30.75
#